data_2aca14803e2a8ad73f5c96c32d02cfbc
#
_entry.id   2aca14803e2a8ad73f5c96c32d02cfbc
#
_cell.length_a   1.000
_cell.length_b   1.000
_cell.length_c   1.000
_cell.angle_alpha   90.00
_cell.angle_beta   90.00
_cell.angle_gamma   90.00
#
_symmetry.space_group_name_H-M   'P 1'
#
loop_
_entity.id
_entity.type
_entity.pdbx_description
1 polymer ?
#
loop_
_entity_poly.entity_id
_entity_poly.type
_entity_poly.pdbx_seq_one_letter_code
_entity_poly.pdbx_strand_id
1 'polypeptide(L)'
;HPDRDPALTTTVDAEVRPGGSLEVMSQLEVDQLRSSGEGGLYPLLRRCMLAVLNSGSAIDNARTMLDSYPDFELGFIQQHRGIKLSLSGAPAEAFVDGKMIRGIRELLFAVLRDISYTRNVILESGRFNLESGAGVTDAVFHIVRNAGLLTLPADTDLVVCWGGHAISREEYDYTKLVGYELGLRGLNVCTGCGPGAMKGPMKGATIGHAKQRIRNGRYVGITEPGIIAAESPNPIVNSLVIMPDMEKRLEAFVRVGHGIIVFPGGVGTAEEILYLLGILLSPENSEHPFPVIMTGPASAEPYFRQIDEFVGATLGAEAQERYSIIIDNPREVAKRVREGLESVRAFRTQHGDAYYFNWRLSIDAAFQRPFVSTHESMGQLNIHEDHPRQELAANLRRAISGIVS
;
A
#
# COMPACT_ATOMS: atom_id res chain seq x y z
N HIS A 1 24.52 -8.77 -12.55
CA HIS A 1 24.76 -8.87 -14.00
C HIS A 1 25.40 -7.59 -14.47
N PRO A 2 26.51 -7.68 -15.25
CA PRO A 2 27.18 -6.49 -15.76
C PRO A 2 26.39 -5.91 -16.92
N ASP A 3 26.48 -4.59 -17.02
CA ASP A 3 26.25 -3.73 -18.19
C ASP A 3 25.26 -4.27 -19.23
N ARG A 4 23.98 -3.97 -19.04
CA ARG A 4 23.13 -3.77 -20.20
C ARG A 4 23.40 -2.33 -20.68
N ASP A 5 24.00 -2.24 -21.87
CA ASP A 5 23.89 -1.06 -22.72
C ASP A 5 22.48 -0.45 -22.58
N PRO A 6 22.31 0.87 -22.74
CA PRO A 6 20.98 1.46 -22.89
C PRO A 6 20.37 0.85 -24.18
N ALA A 7 19.95 -0.40 -24.10
CA ALA A 7 19.26 -1.10 -25.13
C ALA A 7 18.00 -0.28 -25.42
N LEU A 8 17.85 0.14 -26.67
CA LEU A 8 16.66 0.74 -27.23
C LEU A 8 15.42 0.10 -26.59
N THR A 9 14.78 0.84 -25.69
CA THR A 9 13.56 0.39 -25.03
C THR A 9 12.54 0.09 -26.14
N THR A 10 12.21 -1.17 -26.31
CA THR A 10 11.24 -1.55 -27.35
C THR A 10 9.87 -1.09 -26.91
N THR A 11 9.22 -0.28 -27.74
CA THR A 11 7.90 0.26 -27.48
C THR A 11 6.89 -0.21 -28.50
N VAL A 12 5.60 -0.17 -28.12
CA VAL A 12 4.47 -0.53 -28.97
C VAL A 12 3.34 0.46 -28.77
N ASP A 13 2.54 0.64 -29.81
CA ASP A 13 1.26 1.35 -29.74
C ASP A 13 0.13 0.35 -29.58
N ALA A 14 -0.80 0.64 -28.68
CA ALA A 14 -1.90 -0.25 -28.39
C ALA A 14 -3.17 0.53 -28.01
N GLU A 15 -4.31 -0.12 -28.22
CA GLU A 15 -5.58 0.37 -27.73
C GLU A 15 -6.20 -0.66 -26.78
N VAL A 16 -6.62 -0.20 -25.59
CA VAL A 16 -7.24 -1.05 -24.58
C VAL A 16 -8.58 -0.46 -24.12
N ARG A 17 -9.53 -1.35 -23.87
CA ARG A 17 -10.83 -0.96 -23.31
C ARG A 17 -10.88 -1.30 -21.85
N PRO A 18 -11.23 -0.34 -20.97
CA PRO A 18 -11.54 -0.64 -19.59
C PRO A 18 -12.76 -1.55 -19.50
N GLY A 19 -12.94 -2.21 -18.35
CA GLY A 19 -14.12 -2.99 -18.05
C GLY A 19 -14.98 -2.32 -16.97
N GLY A 20 -16.23 -2.77 -16.86
CA GLY A 20 -17.14 -2.33 -15.81
C GLY A 20 -17.59 -0.89 -15.93
N SER A 21 -17.70 -0.17 -14.82
CA SER A 21 -18.20 1.21 -14.80
C SER A 21 -17.32 2.21 -15.58
N LEU A 22 -16.05 1.88 -15.79
CA LEU A 22 -15.12 2.72 -16.55
C LEU A 22 -15.38 2.68 -18.08
N GLU A 23 -16.20 1.76 -18.56
CA GLU A 23 -16.61 1.74 -19.97
C GLU A 23 -17.47 2.95 -20.34
N VAL A 24 -18.21 3.50 -19.36
CA VAL A 24 -19.13 4.62 -19.53
C VAL A 24 -18.70 5.76 -18.61
N MET A 25 -18.14 6.80 -19.18
CA MET A 25 -17.72 8.01 -18.48
C MET A 25 -18.44 9.24 -19.03
N SER A 26 -18.69 10.21 -18.17
CA SER A 26 -19.25 11.49 -18.60
C SER A 26 -18.24 12.31 -19.40
N GLN A 27 -18.73 13.29 -20.17
CA GLN A 27 -17.86 14.20 -20.92
C GLN A 27 -16.89 14.95 -19.97
N LEU A 28 -17.37 15.38 -18.83
CA LEU A 28 -16.56 16.07 -17.82
C LEU A 28 -15.41 15.20 -17.30
N GLU A 29 -15.69 13.93 -16.98
CA GLU A 29 -14.67 12.97 -16.55
C GLU A 29 -13.60 12.78 -17.63
N VAL A 30 -14.00 12.60 -18.87
CA VAL A 30 -13.05 12.43 -19.99
C VAL A 30 -12.21 13.68 -20.21
N ASP A 31 -12.79 14.87 -20.10
CA ASP A 31 -12.06 16.13 -20.24
C ASP A 31 -11.05 16.34 -19.11
N GLN A 32 -11.39 15.94 -17.87
CA GLN A 32 -10.46 15.95 -16.74
C GLN A 32 -9.27 15.00 -16.96
N LEU A 33 -9.52 13.79 -17.50
CA LEU A 33 -8.46 12.83 -17.81
C LEU A 33 -7.47 13.36 -18.86
N ARG A 34 -7.95 14.13 -19.81
CA ARG A 34 -7.15 14.72 -20.90
C ARG A 34 -6.41 15.99 -20.48
N SER A 35 -6.88 16.65 -19.42
CA SER A 35 -6.35 17.95 -19.01
C SER A 35 -4.94 17.81 -18.44
N SER A 36 -3.99 18.55 -19.01
CA SER A 36 -2.62 18.73 -18.50
C SER A 36 -2.45 20.04 -17.73
N GLY A 37 -3.48 20.88 -17.68
CA GLY A 37 -3.48 22.14 -16.94
C GLY A 37 -3.57 21.97 -15.43
N GLU A 38 -3.63 23.08 -14.71
CA GLU A 38 -3.79 23.09 -13.25
C GLU A 38 -5.08 22.33 -12.85
N GLY A 39 -4.93 21.36 -11.96
CA GLY A 39 -6.03 20.48 -11.54
C GLY A 39 -6.37 19.35 -12.51
N GLY A 40 -5.69 19.23 -13.66
CA GLY A 40 -5.87 18.13 -14.61
C GLY A 40 -5.22 16.83 -14.14
N LEU A 41 -5.77 15.70 -14.59
CA LEU A 41 -5.32 14.36 -14.16
C LEU A 41 -4.27 13.74 -15.09
N TYR A 42 -4.08 14.27 -16.28
CA TYR A 42 -3.23 13.67 -17.31
C TYR A 42 -1.78 13.39 -16.83
N PRO A 43 -1.05 14.38 -16.25
CA PRO A 43 0.34 14.13 -15.84
C PRO A 43 0.45 13.05 -14.76
N LEU A 44 -0.52 12.99 -13.86
CA LEU A 44 -0.58 11.99 -12.80
C LEU A 44 -0.85 10.60 -13.36
N LEU A 45 -1.85 10.48 -14.21
CA LEU A 45 -2.21 9.23 -14.88
C LEU A 45 -1.05 8.71 -15.74
N ARG A 46 -0.39 9.58 -16.51
CA ARG A 46 0.75 9.20 -17.35
C ARG A 46 1.85 8.53 -16.52
N ARG A 47 2.24 9.12 -15.39
CA ARG A 47 3.28 8.56 -14.52
C ARG A 47 2.85 7.23 -13.90
N CYS A 48 1.67 7.18 -13.32
CA CYS A 48 1.17 5.97 -12.64
C CYS A 48 0.93 4.82 -13.63
N MET A 49 0.39 5.10 -14.82
CA MET A 49 0.13 4.10 -15.84
C MET A 49 1.44 3.56 -16.45
N LEU A 50 2.45 4.43 -16.68
CA LEU A 50 3.75 3.98 -17.15
C LEU A 50 4.41 3.02 -16.13
N ALA A 51 4.33 3.32 -14.85
CA ALA A 51 4.85 2.44 -13.81
C ALA A 51 4.14 1.07 -13.80
N VAL A 52 2.82 1.05 -13.98
CA VAL A 52 2.05 -0.20 -14.06
C VAL A 52 2.41 -1.01 -15.31
N LEU A 53 2.60 -0.36 -16.45
CA LEU A 53 3.04 -1.02 -17.69
C LEU A 53 4.44 -1.66 -17.55
N ASN A 54 5.27 -1.13 -16.65
CA ASN A 54 6.57 -1.69 -16.26
C ASN A 54 6.47 -2.61 -15.01
N SER A 55 5.34 -3.23 -14.76
CA SER A 55 5.12 -4.11 -13.60
C SER A 55 6.24 -5.16 -13.47
N GLY A 56 6.86 -5.20 -12.29
CA GLY A 56 8.00 -6.08 -12.01
C GLY A 56 9.36 -5.51 -12.41
N SER A 57 9.44 -4.28 -12.92
CA SER A 57 10.70 -3.54 -13.14
C SER A 57 11.46 -3.38 -11.83
N ALA A 58 12.78 -3.26 -11.94
CA ALA A 58 13.68 -2.93 -10.84
C ALA A 58 13.93 -1.41 -10.72
N ILE A 59 13.34 -0.59 -11.58
CA ILE A 59 13.47 0.87 -11.52
C ILE A 59 12.66 1.35 -10.32
N ASP A 60 13.31 2.14 -9.47
CA ASP A 60 12.76 2.71 -8.22
C ASP A 60 12.76 4.25 -8.22
N ASN A 61 12.80 4.85 -9.40
CA ASN A 61 12.84 6.29 -9.58
C ASN A 61 11.91 6.73 -10.72
N ALA A 62 10.92 7.55 -10.41
CA ALA A 62 9.92 8.02 -11.36
C ALA A 62 10.53 8.79 -12.55
N ARG A 63 11.59 9.57 -12.29
CA ARG A 63 12.27 10.32 -13.35
C ARG A 63 12.99 9.40 -14.32
N THR A 64 13.74 8.43 -13.80
CA THR A 64 14.40 7.41 -14.61
C THR A 64 13.40 6.63 -15.46
N MET A 65 12.24 6.31 -14.89
CA MET A 65 11.16 5.63 -15.62
C MET A 65 10.66 6.50 -16.78
N LEU A 66 10.35 7.77 -16.53
CA LEU A 66 9.89 8.70 -17.57
C LEU A 66 10.95 8.96 -18.65
N ASP A 67 12.22 9.09 -18.26
CA ASP A 67 13.34 9.30 -19.18
C ASP A 67 13.59 8.08 -20.07
N SER A 68 13.23 6.87 -19.60
CA SER A 68 13.31 5.63 -20.39
C SER A 68 12.21 5.52 -21.45
N TYR A 69 11.10 6.24 -21.28
CA TYR A 69 9.95 6.25 -22.20
C TYR A 69 9.47 7.68 -22.49
N PRO A 70 10.33 8.51 -23.12
CA PRO A 70 10.02 9.94 -23.33
C PRO A 70 8.79 10.14 -24.22
N ASP A 71 8.60 9.26 -25.18
CA ASP A 71 7.50 9.30 -26.16
C ASP A 71 6.21 8.59 -25.70
N PHE A 72 6.17 8.12 -24.44
CA PHE A 72 4.97 7.48 -23.92
C PHE A 72 3.84 8.51 -23.74
N GLU A 73 2.72 8.26 -24.40
CA GLU A 73 1.55 9.12 -24.35
C GLU A 73 0.25 8.32 -24.15
N LEU A 74 -0.71 8.97 -23.45
CA LEU A 74 -2.03 8.44 -23.20
C LEU A 74 -3.08 9.22 -24.02
N GLY A 75 -3.97 8.49 -24.66
CA GLY A 75 -5.16 9.05 -25.28
C GLY A 75 -6.42 8.46 -24.67
N PHE A 76 -7.43 9.30 -24.45
CA PHE A 76 -8.76 8.87 -24.01
C PHE A 76 -9.75 9.12 -25.14
N ILE A 77 -10.23 8.07 -25.77
CA ILE A 77 -11.10 8.12 -26.96
C ILE A 77 -12.51 7.71 -26.55
N GLN A 78 -13.44 8.66 -26.62
CA GLN A 78 -14.84 8.39 -26.40
C GLN A 78 -15.48 7.86 -27.69
N GLN A 79 -16.15 6.73 -27.60
CA GLN A 79 -16.82 6.06 -28.72
C GLN A 79 -18.26 5.73 -28.33
N HIS A 80 -19.11 5.39 -29.33
CA HIS A 80 -20.49 4.98 -29.07
C HIS A 80 -20.63 3.75 -28.16
N ARG A 81 -19.57 2.94 -28.03
CA ARG A 81 -19.49 1.75 -27.16
C ARG A 81 -18.71 1.99 -25.86
N GLY A 82 -18.53 3.26 -25.48
CA GLY A 82 -17.78 3.61 -24.27
C GLY A 82 -16.39 4.18 -24.55
N ILE A 83 -15.59 4.29 -23.50
CA ILE A 83 -14.24 4.85 -23.58
C ILE A 83 -13.22 3.82 -24.03
N LYS A 84 -12.15 4.28 -24.66
CA LYS A 84 -10.99 3.50 -25.08
C LYS A 84 -9.74 4.26 -24.71
N LEU A 85 -8.75 3.57 -24.17
CA LEU A 85 -7.42 4.11 -23.97
C LEU A 85 -6.54 3.82 -25.18
N SER A 86 -5.88 4.85 -25.68
CA SER A 86 -4.80 4.74 -26.66
C SER A 86 -3.48 4.91 -25.92
N LEU A 87 -2.57 3.99 -26.10
CA LEU A 87 -1.25 4.00 -25.53
C LEU A 87 -0.25 4.11 -26.68
N SER A 88 0.52 5.18 -26.73
CA SER A 88 1.59 5.37 -27.71
C SER A 88 2.94 5.26 -27.02
N GLY A 89 3.90 4.57 -27.64
CA GLY A 89 5.22 4.35 -27.04
C GLY A 89 5.21 3.54 -25.74
N ALA A 90 4.25 2.65 -25.57
CA ALA A 90 4.14 1.82 -24.35
C ALA A 90 5.23 0.73 -24.28
N PRO A 91 5.69 0.35 -23.07
CA PRO A 91 6.65 -0.76 -22.89
C PRO A 91 6.18 -2.05 -23.57
N ALA A 92 6.97 -2.59 -24.49
CA ALA A 92 6.62 -3.81 -25.22
C ALA A 92 6.49 -5.04 -24.30
N GLU A 93 7.22 -5.04 -23.18
CA GLU A 93 7.18 -6.12 -22.17
C GLU A 93 5.79 -6.26 -21.50
N ALA A 94 4.94 -5.24 -21.60
CA ALA A 94 3.55 -5.31 -21.13
C ALA A 94 2.63 -6.15 -22.04
N PHE A 95 3.15 -6.61 -23.19
CA PHE A 95 2.36 -7.30 -24.23
C PHE A 95 2.96 -8.64 -24.60
N VAL A 96 2.09 -9.58 -24.96
CA VAL A 96 2.45 -10.89 -25.55
C VAL A 96 1.57 -11.09 -26.78
N ASP A 97 2.19 -11.35 -27.92
CA ASP A 97 1.49 -11.53 -29.22
C ASP A 97 0.50 -10.40 -29.54
N GLY A 98 0.91 -9.16 -29.27
CA GLY A 98 0.10 -7.95 -29.49
C GLY A 98 -1.05 -7.74 -28.48
N LYS A 99 -1.14 -8.58 -27.44
CA LYS A 99 -2.17 -8.45 -26.41
C LYS A 99 -1.53 -8.08 -25.07
N MET A 100 -2.10 -7.09 -24.40
CA MET A 100 -1.65 -6.71 -23.05
C MET A 100 -1.82 -7.89 -22.08
N ILE A 101 -0.78 -8.12 -21.25
CA ILE A 101 -0.80 -9.10 -20.19
C ILE A 101 -1.97 -8.79 -19.25
N ARG A 102 -2.81 -9.78 -18.96
CA ARG A 102 -4.06 -9.61 -18.22
C ARG A 102 -3.85 -8.91 -16.88
N GLY A 103 -2.86 -9.33 -16.09
CA GLY A 103 -2.57 -8.71 -14.80
C GLY A 103 -2.20 -7.24 -14.94
N ILE A 104 -1.37 -6.88 -15.92
CA ILE A 104 -0.99 -5.48 -16.19
C ILE A 104 -2.23 -4.67 -16.60
N ARG A 105 -3.11 -5.22 -17.41
CA ARG A 105 -4.37 -4.55 -17.78
C ARG A 105 -5.26 -4.29 -16.58
N GLU A 106 -5.38 -5.25 -15.67
CA GLU A 106 -6.16 -5.10 -14.43
C GLU A 106 -5.59 -3.99 -13.54
N LEU A 107 -4.26 -3.93 -13.39
CA LEU A 107 -3.59 -2.87 -12.64
C LEU A 107 -3.72 -1.49 -13.32
N LEU A 108 -3.63 -1.43 -14.65
CA LEU A 108 -3.82 -0.20 -15.42
C LEU A 108 -5.21 0.42 -15.16
N PHE A 109 -6.25 -0.41 -15.16
CA PHE A 109 -7.61 0.06 -14.89
C PHE A 109 -7.86 0.35 -13.41
N ALA A 110 -7.14 -0.28 -12.48
CA ALA A 110 -7.15 0.13 -11.08
C ALA A 110 -6.64 1.56 -10.89
N VAL A 111 -5.58 1.95 -11.61
CA VAL A 111 -5.07 3.33 -11.61
C VAL A 111 -6.16 4.30 -12.09
N LEU A 112 -6.75 4.04 -13.25
CA LEU A 112 -7.80 4.88 -13.80
C LEU A 112 -9.01 4.99 -12.86
N ARG A 113 -9.46 3.85 -12.33
CA ARG A 113 -10.60 3.76 -11.41
C ARG A 113 -10.40 4.64 -10.18
N ASP A 114 -9.28 4.46 -9.49
CA ASP A 114 -9.10 5.07 -8.18
C ASP A 114 -8.75 6.55 -8.28
N ILE A 115 -7.94 6.95 -9.26
CA ILE A 115 -7.62 8.37 -9.47
C ILE A 115 -8.87 9.15 -9.90
N SER A 116 -9.68 8.60 -10.82
CA SER A 116 -10.93 9.25 -11.24
C SER A 116 -11.94 9.30 -10.08
N TYR A 117 -12.09 8.21 -9.33
CA TYR A 117 -13.00 8.16 -8.18
C TYR A 117 -12.61 9.16 -7.09
N THR A 118 -11.33 9.21 -6.77
CA THR A 118 -10.81 10.18 -5.79
C THR A 118 -11.14 11.61 -6.22
N ARG A 119 -10.87 11.96 -7.48
CA ARG A 119 -11.14 13.30 -8.00
C ARG A 119 -12.62 13.64 -7.94
N ASN A 120 -13.45 12.83 -8.58
CA ASN A 120 -14.85 13.18 -8.79
C ASN A 120 -15.75 12.96 -7.58
N VAL A 121 -15.44 11.93 -6.76
CA VAL A 121 -16.31 11.55 -5.63
C VAL A 121 -15.76 12.00 -4.30
N ILE A 122 -14.46 11.83 -4.04
CA ILE A 122 -13.90 12.15 -2.73
C ILE A 122 -13.64 13.65 -2.59
N LEU A 123 -13.02 14.28 -3.61
CA LEU A 123 -12.58 15.68 -3.52
C LEU A 123 -13.63 16.68 -3.99
N GLU A 124 -14.28 16.43 -5.11
CA GLU A 124 -15.14 17.44 -5.76
C GLU A 124 -16.62 17.33 -5.42
N SER A 125 -17.10 16.18 -4.93
CA SER A 125 -18.54 16.00 -4.67
C SER A 125 -19.08 16.80 -3.49
N GLY A 126 -18.18 17.28 -2.59
CA GLY A 126 -18.58 17.92 -1.33
C GLY A 126 -19.22 16.97 -0.30
N ARG A 127 -19.25 15.68 -0.57
CA ARG A 127 -19.86 14.65 0.27
C ARG A 127 -19.05 14.37 1.54
N PHE A 128 -17.73 14.45 1.46
CA PHE A 128 -16.83 14.09 2.54
C PHE A 128 -16.24 15.32 3.20
N ASN A 129 -16.38 15.42 4.52
CA ASN A 129 -15.68 16.44 5.30
C ASN A 129 -14.26 15.97 5.62
N LEU A 130 -13.30 16.25 4.74
CA LEU A 130 -11.90 15.81 4.89
C LEU A 130 -11.14 16.56 5.99
N GLU A 131 -11.74 17.60 6.60
CA GLU A 131 -11.18 18.27 7.77
C GLU A 131 -11.50 17.54 9.09
N SER A 132 -12.43 16.59 9.07
CA SER A 132 -12.79 15.78 10.23
C SER A 132 -12.22 14.36 10.11
N GLY A 133 -11.78 13.78 11.23
CA GLY A 133 -11.28 12.40 11.27
C GLY A 133 -12.31 11.38 10.78
N ALA A 134 -13.58 11.55 11.18
CA ALA A 134 -14.66 10.68 10.72
C ALA A 134 -14.87 10.78 9.20
N GLY A 135 -14.79 11.98 8.63
CA GLY A 135 -14.92 12.17 7.19
C GLY A 135 -13.74 11.59 6.39
N VAL A 136 -12.52 11.67 6.94
CA VAL A 136 -11.34 11.01 6.34
C VAL A 136 -11.51 9.48 6.36
N THR A 137 -11.91 8.92 7.50
CA THR A 137 -12.17 7.46 7.61
C THR A 137 -13.27 7.00 6.65
N ASP A 138 -14.36 7.77 6.52
CA ASP A 138 -15.44 7.46 5.58
C ASP A 138 -14.94 7.53 4.11
N ALA A 139 -14.10 8.51 3.78
CA ALA A 139 -13.47 8.58 2.47
C ALA A 139 -12.57 7.37 2.18
N VAL A 140 -11.74 6.96 3.14
CA VAL A 140 -10.90 5.74 3.05
C VAL A 140 -11.78 4.51 2.80
N PHE A 141 -12.85 4.34 3.58
CA PHE A 141 -13.80 3.25 3.38
C PHE A 141 -14.38 3.24 1.97
N HIS A 142 -14.83 4.39 1.48
CA HIS A 142 -15.43 4.50 0.16
C HIS A 142 -14.44 4.17 -0.97
N ILE A 143 -13.19 4.58 -0.86
CA ILE A 143 -12.16 4.25 -1.85
C ILE A 143 -11.90 2.74 -1.89
N VAL A 144 -11.66 2.10 -0.74
CA VAL A 144 -11.39 0.66 -0.69
C VAL A 144 -12.59 -0.19 -1.10
N ARG A 145 -13.82 0.29 -0.81
CA ARG A 145 -15.06 -0.33 -1.29
C ARG A 145 -15.22 -0.20 -2.81
N ASN A 146 -14.99 0.97 -3.36
CA ASN A 146 -15.04 1.19 -4.82
C ASN A 146 -14.01 0.33 -5.55
N ALA A 147 -12.86 0.11 -4.94
CA ALA A 147 -11.83 -0.78 -5.46
C ALA A 147 -12.18 -2.28 -5.38
N GLY A 148 -13.31 -2.63 -4.79
CA GLY A 148 -13.73 -4.02 -4.61
C GLY A 148 -12.93 -4.78 -3.56
N LEU A 149 -12.25 -4.08 -2.65
CA LEU A 149 -11.44 -4.71 -1.62
C LEU A 149 -12.29 -5.34 -0.51
N LEU A 150 -13.44 -4.73 -0.20
CA LEU A 150 -14.36 -5.18 0.84
C LEU A 150 -15.37 -6.18 0.25
N THR A 151 -14.99 -7.44 0.19
CA THR A 151 -15.83 -8.52 -0.36
C THR A 151 -16.34 -9.42 0.75
N LEU A 152 -17.57 -9.91 0.59
CA LEU A 152 -18.15 -10.96 1.40
C LEU A 152 -17.96 -12.34 0.71
N PRO A 153 -17.84 -13.43 1.44
CA PRO A 153 -17.96 -13.51 2.90
C PRO A 153 -16.77 -12.84 3.59
N ALA A 154 -17.09 -12.19 4.71
CA ALA A 154 -16.14 -11.41 5.50
C ALA A 154 -15.07 -12.26 6.25
N ASP A 155 -14.99 -13.55 5.94
CA ASP A 155 -14.11 -14.51 6.62
C ASP A 155 -12.68 -14.54 6.07
N THR A 156 -12.34 -13.60 5.18
CA THR A 156 -10.99 -13.55 4.61
C THR A 156 -10.07 -12.73 5.51
N ASP A 157 -9.28 -13.44 6.29
CA ASP A 157 -8.20 -12.83 7.07
C ASP A 157 -7.16 -12.20 6.14
N LEU A 158 -6.82 -10.95 6.39
CA LEU A 158 -5.86 -10.19 5.62
C LEU A 158 -4.70 -9.75 6.52
N VAL A 159 -3.51 -10.23 6.22
CA VAL A 159 -2.27 -9.89 6.93
C VAL A 159 -1.49 -8.86 6.15
N VAL A 160 -1.22 -7.72 6.77
CA VAL A 160 -0.40 -6.66 6.20
C VAL A 160 1.08 -6.98 6.42
N CYS A 161 1.89 -6.85 5.39
CA CYS A 161 3.33 -7.01 5.46
C CYS A 161 4.01 -5.70 5.04
N TRP A 162 4.76 -5.09 5.95
CA TRP A 162 5.58 -3.92 5.73
C TRP A 162 7.06 -4.28 5.73
N GLY A 163 7.88 -3.50 5.05
CA GLY A 163 9.32 -3.70 4.98
C GLY A 163 9.96 -3.02 3.77
N GLY A 164 11.27 -3.10 3.67
CA GLY A 164 12.04 -2.41 2.64
C GLY A 164 11.82 -2.93 1.22
N HIS A 165 11.88 -2.02 0.26
CA HIS A 165 11.88 -2.37 -1.17
C HIS A 165 13.24 -2.90 -1.64
N ALA A 166 14.33 -2.40 -1.06
CA ALA A 166 15.70 -2.78 -1.36
C ALA A 166 16.29 -3.56 -0.18
N ILE A 167 16.06 -4.85 -0.14
CA ILE A 167 16.54 -5.77 0.90
C ILE A 167 17.52 -6.80 0.32
N SER A 168 18.30 -7.44 1.19
CA SER A 168 19.22 -8.49 0.80
C SER A 168 18.49 -9.73 0.27
N ARG A 169 19.21 -10.61 -0.42
CA ARG A 169 18.66 -11.88 -0.90
C ARG A 169 18.20 -12.76 0.25
N GLU A 170 18.94 -12.80 1.34
CA GLU A 170 18.60 -13.55 2.54
C GLU A 170 17.29 -13.06 3.15
N GLU A 171 17.16 -11.73 3.33
CA GLU A 171 15.93 -11.11 3.83
C GLU A 171 14.75 -11.40 2.91
N TYR A 172 14.95 -11.27 1.59
CA TYR A 172 13.88 -11.60 0.62
C TYR A 172 13.42 -13.05 0.72
N ASP A 173 14.37 -14.01 0.77
CA ASP A 173 14.02 -15.43 0.87
C ASP A 173 13.32 -15.73 2.20
N TYR A 174 13.70 -15.05 3.29
CA TYR A 174 13.00 -15.14 4.57
C TYR A 174 11.55 -14.63 4.48
N THR A 175 11.32 -13.43 3.90
CA THR A 175 9.96 -12.89 3.72
C THR A 175 9.07 -13.84 2.91
N LYS A 176 9.65 -14.52 1.93
CA LYS A 176 8.97 -15.52 1.13
C LYS A 176 8.60 -16.77 1.95
N LEU A 177 9.46 -17.21 2.87
CA LEU A 177 9.14 -18.31 3.78
C LEU A 177 7.99 -17.93 4.73
N VAL A 178 8.00 -16.72 5.28
CA VAL A 178 6.87 -16.23 6.10
C VAL A 178 5.57 -16.23 5.28
N GLY A 179 5.60 -15.67 4.07
CA GLY A 179 4.44 -15.68 3.18
C GLY A 179 3.93 -17.09 2.86
N TYR A 180 4.84 -18.05 2.64
CA TYR A 180 4.49 -19.44 2.43
C TYR A 180 3.73 -20.04 3.63
N GLU A 181 4.21 -19.79 4.83
CA GLU A 181 3.56 -20.23 6.07
C GLU A 181 2.18 -19.57 6.29
N LEU A 182 2.03 -18.29 5.90
CA LEU A 182 0.72 -17.62 5.88
C LEU A 182 -0.22 -18.30 4.88
N GLY A 183 0.23 -18.54 3.66
CA GLY A 183 -0.55 -19.18 2.60
C GLY A 183 -0.98 -20.60 2.94
N LEU A 184 -0.12 -21.39 3.63
CA LEU A 184 -0.49 -22.71 4.15
C LEU A 184 -1.64 -22.67 5.17
N ARG A 185 -1.84 -21.52 5.83
CA ARG A 185 -2.94 -21.28 6.79
C ARG A 185 -4.15 -20.60 6.14
N GLY A 186 -4.13 -20.44 4.83
CA GLY A 186 -5.21 -19.80 4.08
C GLY A 186 -5.30 -18.29 4.27
N LEU A 187 -4.27 -17.65 4.84
CA LEU A 187 -4.25 -16.22 5.08
C LEU A 187 -3.88 -15.45 3.82
N ASN A 188 -4.56 -14.34 3.57
CA ASN A 188 -4.28 -13.43 2.47
C ASN A 188 -3.25 -12.38 2.86
N VAL A 189 -2.55 -11.82 1.88
CA VAL A 189 -1.45 -10.89 2.10
C VAL A 189 -1.75 -9.53 1.48
N CYS A 190 -1.51 -8.46 2.24
CA CYS A 190 -1.59 -7.08 1.82
C CYS A 190 -0.23 -6.40 1.99
N THR A 191 0.23 -5.67 0.99
CA THR A 191 1.50 -4.92 1.06
C THR A 191 1.41 -3.58 0.34
N GLY A 192 2.50 -2.80 0.36
CA GLY A 192 2.64 -1.59 -0.43
C GLY A 192 2.85 -1.80 -1.93
N CYS A 193 2.68 -3.02 -2.42
CA CYS A 193 2.76 -3.50 -3.80
C CYS A 193 4.14 -3.46 -4.50
N GLY A 194 5.16 -2.89 -3.89
CA GLY A 194 6.51 -2.79 -4.47
C GLY A 194 7.31 -4.10 -4.47
N PRO A 195 8.62 -4.01 -4.78
CA PRO A 195 9.54 -5.14 -4.72
C PRO A 195 9.96 -5.49 -3.27
N GLY A 196 10.95 -6.33 -3.11
CA GLY A 196 11.58 -6.65 -1.83
C GLY A 196 10.63 -7.32 -0.84
N ALA A 197 10.57 -6.77 0.38
CA ALA A 197 9.74 -7.28 1.47
C ALA A 197 8.22 -7.18 1.19
N MET A 198 7.81 -6.45 0.18
CA MET A 198 6.42 -6.39 -0.27
C MET A 198 6.09 -7.52 -1.26
N LYS A 199 7.03 -7.91 -2.13
CA LYS A 199 6.85 -9.00 -3.11
C LYS A 199 7.04 -10.39 -2.48
N GLY A 200 8.03 -10.55 -1.60
CA GLY A 200 8.40 -11.84 -1.01
C GLY A 200 7.24 -12.57 -0.36
N PRO A 201 6.50 -11.95 0.58
CA PRO A 201 5.36 -12.58 1.25
C PRO A 201 4.26 -12.99 0.28
N MET A 202 3.94 -12.16 -0.71
CA MET A 202 2.97 -12.51 -1.75
C MET A 202 3.39 -13.74 -2.54
N LYS A 203 4.68 -13.80 -2.95
CA LYS A 203 5.22 -14.94 -3.68
C LYS A 203 5.19 -16.22 -2.85
N GLY A 204 5.51 -16.14 -1.58
CA GLY A 204 5.41 -17.29 -0.67
C GLY A 204 3.96 -17.75 -0.51
N ALA A 205 3.05 -16.82 -0.28
CA ALA A 205 1.63 -17.11 -0.09
C ALA A 205 1.00 -17.78 -1.32
N THR A 206 1.38 -17.39 -2.56
CA THR A 206 0.91 -18.08 -3.78
C THR A 206 1.25 -19.57 -3.76
N ILE A 207 2.46 -19.92 -3.31
CA ILE A 207 2.90 -21.32 -3.21
C ILE A 207 2.13 -22.05 -2.09
N GLY A 208 1.96 -21.42 -0.95
CA GLY A 208 1.18 -21.97 0.17
C GLY A 208 -0.27 -22.22 -0.21
N HIS A 209 -0.93 -21.25 -0.84
CA HIS A 209 -2.29 -21.36 -1.37
C HIS A 209 -2.41 -22.48 -2.41
N ALA A 210 -1.44 -22.58 -3.32
CA ALA A 210 -1.43 -23.64 -4.33
C ALA A 210 -1.38 -25.04 -3.68
N LYS A 211 -0.57 -25.22 -2.63
CA LYS A 211 -0.53 -26.48 -1.87
C LYS A 211 -1.85 -26.80 -1.17
N GLN A 212 -2.53 -25.79 -0.66
CA GLN A 212 -3.85 -25.91 -0.03
C GLN A 212 -5.01 -25.94 -1.05
N ARG A 213 -4.71 -25.87 -2.36
CA ARG A 213 -5.73 -25.79 -3.43
C ARG A 213 -6.65 -24.57 -3.33
N ILE A 214 -6.19 -23.51 -2.69
CA ILE A 214 -6.90 -22.23 -2.60
C ILE A 214 -6.67 -21.47 -3.92
N ARG A 215 -7.75 -21.23 -4.66
CA ARG A 215 -7.70 -20.58 -5.99
C ARG A 215 -8.03 -19.09 -5.94
N ASN A 216 -8.65 -18.63 -4.89
CA ASN A 216 -9.12 -17.26 -4.67
C ASN A 216 -8.24 -16.50 -3.68
N GLY A 217 -6.96 -16.86 -3.57
CA GLY A 217 -5.99 -16.14 -2.76
C GLY A 217 -5.90 -14.68 -3.17
N ARG A 218 -5.86 -13.77 -2.18
CA ARG A 218 -5.81 -12.34 -2.38
C ARG A 218 -4.41 -11.81 -2.07
N TYR A 219 -3.87 -11.07 -3.02
CA TYR A 219 -2.58 -10.40 -2.94
C TYR A 219 -2.83 -8.91 -3.17
N VAL A 220 -3.12 -8.23 -2.06
CA VAL A 220 -3.60 -6.85 -2.09
C VAL A 220 -2.42 -5.89 -2.07
N GLY A 221 -2.41 -4.94 -3.00
CA GLY A 221 -1.50 -3.81 -3.01
C GLY A 221 -2.24 -2.53 -2.65
N ILE A 222 -1.77 -1.82 -1.61
CA ILE A 222 -2.27 -0.49 -1.26
C ILE A 222 -1.12 0.50 -1.44
N THR A 223 -1.29 1.43 -2.37
CA THR A 223 -0.28 2.41 -2.73
C THR A 223 -0.86 3.83 -2.76
N GLU A 224 -0.06 4.80 -3.14
CA GLU A 224 -0.47 6.17 -3.44
C GLU A 224 0.29 6.66 -4.69
N PRO A 225 -0.15 7.75 -5.34
CA PRO A 225 0.38 8.13 -6.65
C PRO A 225 1.88 8.40 -6.71
N GLY A 226 2.46 8.99 -5.66
CA GLY A 226 3.90 9.27 -5.59
C GLY A 226 4.73 8.00 -5.54
N ILE A 227 4.30 7.03 -4.74
CA ILE A 227 4.98 5.75 -4.57
C ILE A 227 4.87 4.90 -5.83
N ILE A 228 3.65 4.72 -6.37
CA ILE A 228 3.48 3.87 -7.56
C ILE A 228 4.21 4.43 -8.78
N ALA A 229 4.29 5.75 -8.91
CA ALA A 229 5.04 6.38 -10.00
C ALA A 229 6.55 6.14 -9.91
N ALA A 230 7.09 5.93 -8.70
CA ALA A 230 8.49 5.63 -8.46
C ALA A 230 8.78 4.12 -8.49
N GLU A 231 7.89 3.32 -7.91
CA GLU A 231 8.06 1.88 -7.76
C GLU A 231 6.96 1.12 -8.48
N SER A 232 7.30 0.44 -9.56
CA SER A 232 6.34 -0.40 -10.28
C SER A 232 5.76 -1.49 -9.38
N PRO A 233 4.45 -1.78 -9.48
CA PRO A 233 3.86 -2.85 -8.69
C PRO A 233 4.46 -4.21 -9.07
N ASN A 234 4.59 -5.10 -8.10
CA ASN A 234 5.02 -6.45 -8.40
C ASN A 234 3.89 -7.24 -9.10
N PRO A 235 4.23 -8.19 -10.00
CA PRO A 235 3.24 -8.84 -10.86
C PRO A 235 2.31 -9.83 -10.14
N ILE A 236 2.50 -10.06 -8.84
CA ILE A 236 1.66 -10.95 -8.04
C ILE A 236 0.41 -10.24 -7.53
N VAL A 237 0.46 -8.91 -7.41
CA VAL A 237 -0.70 -8.12 -6.98
C VAL A 237 -1.89 -8.40 -7.89
N ASN A 238 -2.98 -8.89 -7.31
CA ASN A 238 -4.24 -9.17 -8.00
C ASN A 238 -5.41 -8.29 -7.54
N SER A 239 -5.15 -7.39 -6.58
CA SER A 239 -6.10 -6.39 -6.12
C SER A 239 -5.32 -5.13 -5.74
N LEU A 240 -5.34 -4.11 -6.59
CA LEU A 240 -4.63 -2.85 -6.40
C LEU A 240 -5.61 -1.76 -5.96
N VAL A 241 -5.22 -1.00 -4.94
CA VAL A 241 -5.92 0.20 -4.48
C VAL A 241 -4.94 1.37 -4.43
N ILE A 242 -5.32 2.50 -5.02
CA ILE A 242 -4.54 3.73 -5.00
C ILE A 242 -5.25 4.75 -4.12
N MET A 243 -4.62 5.03 -2.99
CA MET A 243 -5.09 6.02 -2.02
C MET A 243 -4.62 7.42 -2.44
N PRO A 244 -5.31 8.50 -2.04
CA PRO A 244 -4.97 9.86 -2.44
C PRO A 244 -3.60 10.36 -1.96
N ASP A 245 -3.20 9.94 -0.77
CA ASP A 245 -2.00 10.40 -0.06
C ASP A 245 -1.50 9.33 0.91
N MET A 246 -0.34 9.59 1.53
CA MET A 246 0.32 8.67 2.44
C MET A 246 -0.51 8.39 3.69
N GLU A 247 -1.15 9.41 4.28
CA GLU A 247 -1.93 9.26 5.50
C GLU A 247 -3.15 8.35 5.28
N LYS A 248 -3.88 8.54 4.19
CA LYS A 248 -5.02 7.67 3.84
C LYS A 248 -4.56 6.27 3.42
N ARG A 249 -3.36 6.14 2.84
CA ARG A 249 -2.73 4.85 2.56
C ARG A 249 -2.45 4.07 3.85
N LEU A 250 -1.81 4.72 4.82
CA LEU A 250 -1.52 4.10 6.12
C LEU A 250 -2.81 3.75 6.88
N GLU A 251 -3.81 4.64 6.86
CA GLU A 251 -5.11 4.35 7.45
C GLU A 251 -5.79 3.16 6.78
N ALA A 252 -5.73 3.04 5.47
CA ALA A 252 -6.30 1.89 4.76
C ALA A 252 -5.69 0.57 5.24
N PHE A 253 -4.37 0.49 5.45
CA PHE A 253 -3.72 -0.72 5.97
C PHE A 253 -4.27 -1.16 7.33
N VAL A 254 -4.42 -0.24 8.27
CA VAL A 254 -4.90 -0.58 9.63
C VAL A 254 -6.40 -0.77 9.71
N ARG A 255 -7.16 -0.28 8.72
CA ARG A 255 -8.61 -0.47 8.63
C ARG A 255 -9.00 -1.81 8.00
N VAL A 256 -8.28 -2.25 6.96
CA VAL A 256 -8.61 -3.49 6.24
C VAL A 256 -7.79 -4.69 6.71
N GLY A 257 -6.60 -4.45 7.26
CA GLY A 257 -5.74 -5.49 7.81
C GLY A 257 -6.22 -5.96 9.20
N HIS A 258 -5.97 -7.22 9.49
CA HIS A 258 -6.31 -7.84 10.78
C HIS A 258 -5.09 -8.07 11.66
N GLY A 259 -3.91 -7.99 11.09
CA GLY A 259 -2.62 -8.07 11.78
C GLY A 259 -1.52 -7.56 10.85
N ILE A 260 -0.39 -7.18 11.43
CA ILE A 260 0.74 -6.60 10.70
C ILE A 260 2.03 -7.37 11.02
N ILE A 261 2.76 -7.72 9.97
CA ILE A 261 4.13 -8.23 10.04
C ILE A 261 5.06 -7.17 9.50
N VAL A 262 6.10 -6.84 10.25
CA VAL A 262 7.13 -5.88 9.85
C VAL A 262 8.45 -6.61 9.62
N PHE A 263 8.95 -6.51 8.39
CA PHE A 263 10.26 -6.99 7.97
C PHE A 263 11.31 -5.87 8.05
N PRO A 264 12.61 -6.18 7.97
CA PRO A 264 13.63 -5.15 7.88
C PRO A 264 13.38 -4.18 6.73
N GLY A 265 13.65 -2.91 6.97
CA GLY A 265 13.45 -1.87 5.97
C GLY A 265 14.17 -0.59 6.34
N GLY A 266 13.97 0.42 5.53
CA GLY A 266 14.56 1.73 5.70
C GLY A 266 13.66 2.70 6.48
N VAL A 267 13.79 3.96 6.14
CA VAL A 267 13.11 5.08 6.82
C VAL A 267 11.59 5.01 6.67
N GLY A 268 11.09 4.59 5.50
CA GLY A 268 9.65 4.39 5.30
C GLY A 268 9.05 3.34 6.22
N THR A 269 9.79 2.25 6.49
CA THR A 269 9.34 1.22 7.45
C THR A 269 9.34 1.76 8.87
N ALA A 270 10.31 2.60 9.25
CA ALA A 270 10.31 3.27 10.56
C ALA A 270 9.12 4.24 10.69
N GLU A 271 8.76 4.96 9.64
CA GLU A 271 7.56 5.80 9.59
C GLU A 271 6.28 4.98 9.82
N GLU A 272 6.16 3.82 9.16
CA GLU A 272 5.03 2.91 9.33
C GLU A 272 4.93 2.37 10.77
N ILE A 273 6.05 2.00 11.39
CA ILE A 273 6.12 1.55 12.79
C ILE A 273 5.64 2.65 13.73
N LEU A 274 6.14 3.88 13.58
CA LEU A 274 5.75 5.02 14.42
C LEU A 274 4.28 5.38 14.26
N TYR A 275 3.75 5.33 13.04
CA TYR A 275 2.34 5.50 12.78
C TYR A 275 1.50 4.48 13.54
N LEU A 276 1.83 3.20 13.43
CA LEU A 276 1.10 2.11 14.06
C LEU A 276 1.16 2.20 15.59
N LEU A 277 2.36 2.37 16.15
CA LEU A 277 2.54 2.46 17.60
C LEU A 277 1.84 3.70 18.17
N GLY A 278 1.87 4.83 17.48
CA GLY A 278 1.15 6.02 17.89
C GLY A 278 -0.37 5.79 17.98
N ILE A 279 -0.95 5.06 17.05
CA ILE A 279 -2.36 4.67 17.09
C ILE A 279 -2.63 3.70 18.25
N LEU A 280 -1.80 2.67 18.42
CA LEU A 280 -2.00 1.65 19.45
C LEU A 280 -1.76 2.16 20.87
N LEU A 281 -1.02 3.26 21.03
CA LEU A 281 -0.81 3.95 22.33
C LEU A 281 -1.95 4.91 22.70
N SER A 282 -2.88 5.18 21.78
CA SER A 282 -4.07 5.96 22.11
C SER A 282 -4.90 5.23 23.17
N PRO A 283 -5.32 5.93 24.26
CA PRO A 283 -6.15 5.32 25.32
C PRO A 283 -7.41 4.67 24.79
N GLU A 284 -8.02 5.22 23.75
CA GLU A 284 -9.23 4.69 23.11
C GLU A 284 -9.00 3.31 22.46
N ASN A 285 -7.74 2.99 22.14
CA ASN A 285 -7.36 1.73 21.49
C ASN A 285 -6.73 0.73 22.45
N SER A 286 -6.69 1.03 23.77
CA SER A 286 -6.01 0.18 24.77
C SER A 286 -6.49 -1.28 24.78
N GLU A 287 -7.78 -1.51 24.55
CA GLU A 287 -8.38 -2.85 24.53
C GLU A 287 -8.44 -3.50 23.14
N HIS A 288 -8.03 -2.76 22.08
CA HIS A 288 -8.06 -3.31 20.72
C HIS A 288 -6.97 -4.36 20.51
N PRO A 289 -7.33 -5.63 20.24
CA PRO A 289 -6.37 -6.60 19.83
C PRO A 289 -5.89 -6.26 18.41
N PHE A 290 -4.59 -6.05 18.28
CA PHE A 290 -3.96 -5.78 16.99
C PHE A 290 -2.62 -6.53 16.95
N PRO A 291 -2.55 -7.72 16.35
CA PRO A 291 -1.31 -8.50 16.30
C PRO A 291 -0.26 -7.77 15.46
N VAL A 292 0.88 -7.49 16.07
CA VAL A 292 2.05 -6.89 15.42
C VAL A 292 3.27 -7.76 15.68
N ILE A 293 3.91 -8.24 14.63
CA ILE A 293 5.11 -9.07 14.72
C ILE A 293 6.21 -8.45 13.86
N MET A 294 7.34 -8.18 14.48
CA MET A 294 8.57 -7.79 13.80
C MET A 294 9.42 -9.02 13.59
N THR A 295 9.90 -9.25 12.36
CA THR A 295 10.59 -10.50 12.03
C THR A 295 11.57 -10.34 10.88
N GLY A 296 12.61 -11.16 10.92
CA GLY A 296 13.62 -11.26 9.86
C GLY A 296 14.48 -12.51 10.06
N PRO A 297 15.43 -12.76 9.14
CA PRO A 297 16.42 -13.81 9.31
C PRO A 297 17.32 -13.52 10.52
N ALA A 298 18.16 -14.47 10.91
CA ALA A 298 19.09 -14.30 12.04
C ALA A 298 19.96 -13.05 11.90
N SER A 299 20.38 -12.71 10.69
CA SER A 299 21.16 -11.50 10.38
C SER A 299 20.42 -10.18 10.65
N ALA A 300 19.10 -10.19 10.75
CA ALA A 300 18.29 -9.00 11.04
C ALA A 300 18.10 -8.74 12.55
N GLU A 301 18.57 -9.61 13.42
CA GLU A 301 18.44 -9.42 14.89
C GLU A 301 19.00 -8.06 15.37
N PRO A 302 20.17 -7.60 14.93
CA PRO A 302 20.70 -6.29 15.33
C PRO A 302 19.80 -5.13 14.89
N TYR A 303 19.19 -5.20 13.72
CA TYR A 303 18.25 -4.19 13.24
C TYR A 303 17.03 -4.07 14.16
N PHE A 304 16.41 -5.18 14.52
CA PHE A 304 15.23 -5.13 15.39
C PHE A 304 15.59 -4.78 16.84
N ARG A 305 16.77 -5.10 17.31
CA ARG A 305 17.27 -4.62 18.61
C ARG A 305 17.38 -3.10 18.62
N GLN A 306 17.92 -2.48 17.59
CA GLN A 306 17.99 -1.03 17.48
C GLN A 306 16.61 -0.38 17.42
N ILE A 307 15.67 -0.97 16.68
CA ILE A 307 14.28 -0.49 16.65
C ILE A 307 13.63 -0.58 18.03
N ASP A 308 13.80 -1.70 18.72
CA ASP A 308 13.24 -1.91 20.06
C ASP A 308 13.85 -0.94 21.11
N GLU A 309 15.17 -0.74 21.07
CA GLU A 309 15.86 0.27 21.90
C GLU A 309 15.36 1.68 21.60
N PHE A 310 15.20 2.04 20.33
CA PHE A 310 14.66 3.34 19.91
C PHE A 310 13.22 3.53 20.40
N VAL A 311 12.36 2.54 20.23
CA VAL A 311 10.97 2.57 20.71
C VAL A 311 10.93 2.69 22.23
N GLY A 312 11.71 1.89 22.96
CA GLY A 312 11.79 1.96 24.41
C GLY A 312 12.27 3.32 24.93
N ALA A 313 13.29 3.88 24.29
CA ALA A 313 13.85 5.18 24.65
C ALA A 313 12.90 6.36 24.36
N THR A 314 12.11 6.29 23.27
CA THR A 314 11.24 7.40 22.84
C THR A 314 9.79 7.26 23.31
N LEU A 315 9.19 6.08 23.13
CA LEU A 315 7.78 5.82 23.38
C LEU A 315 7.53 5.04 24.66
N GLY A 316 8.57 4.46 25.27
CA GLY A 316 8.52 3.76 26.54
C GLY A 316 8.13 2.27 26.44
N ALA A 317 8.16 1.59 27.60
CA ALA A 317 7.90 0.15 27.69
C ALA A 317 6.47 -0.24 27.22
N GLU A 318 5.50 0.62 27.41
CA GLU A 318 4.13 0.37 26.96
C GLU A 318 4.04 0.19 25.42
N ALA A 319 4.87 0.93 24.67
CA ALA A 319 4.96 0.76 23.23
C ALA A 319 5.61 -0.59 22.85
N GLN A 320 6.63 -1.03 23.62
CA GLN A 320 7.29 -2.32 23.41
C GLN A 320 6.36 -3.52 23.67
N GLU A 321 5.34 -3.36 24.51
CA GLU A 321 4.32 -4.38 24.76
C GLU A 321 3.33 -4.56 23.59
N ARG A 322 3.31 -3.61 22.63
CA ARG A 322 2.37 -3.65 21.50
C ARG A 322 2.82 -4.53 20.35
N TYR A 323 4.03 -5.08 20.38
CA TYR A 323 4.54 -5.96 19.34
C TYR A 323 5.37 -7.11 19.93
N SER A 324 5.61 -8.11 19.10
CA SER A 324 6.54 -9.20 19.41
C SER A 324 7.64 -9.23 18.36
N ILE A 325 8.87 -9.57 18.77
CA ILE A 325 9.99 -9.79 17.86
C ILE A 325 10.26 -11.29 17.79
N ILE A 326 10.19 -11.86 16.59
CA ILE A 326 10.45 -13.28 16.33
C ILE A 326 11.50 -13.38 15.23
N ILE A 327 12.69 -13.83 15.56
CA ILE A 327 13.79 -13.92 14.61
C ILE A 327 13.93 -15.36 14.10
N ASP A 328 14.19 -15.52 12.82
CA ASP A 328 14.52 -16.75 12.12
C ASP A 328 13.53 -17.92 12.33
N ASN A 329 12.24 -17.58 12.50
CA ASN A 329 11.19 -18.60 12.69
C ASN A 329 9.90 -18.28 11.94
N PRO A 330 9.85 -18.46 10.62
CA PRO A 330 8.67 -18.12 9.79
C PRO A 330 7.40 -18.84 10.22
N ARG A 331 7.54 -20.08 10.71
CA ARG A 331 6.41 -20.90 11.15
C ARG A 331 5.77 -20.34 12.42
N GLU A 332 6.59 -19.95 13.39
CA GLU A 332 6.09 -19.31 14.62
C GLU A 332 5.44 -17.97 14.34
N VAL A 333 6.02 -17.16 13.44
CA VAL A 333 5.42 -15.89 12.99
C VAL A 333 3.99 -16.11 12.48
N ALA A 334 3.81 -17.02 11.54
CA ALA A 334 2.49 -17.27 10.95
C ALA A 334 1.50 -17.89 11.96
N LYS A 335 1.99 -18.71 12.89
CA LYS A 335 1.16 -19.27 13.97
C LYS A 335 0.67 -18.16 14.91
N ARG A 336 1.56 -17.29 15.37
CA ARG A 336 1.24 -16.18 16.29
C ARG A 336 0.28 -15.17 15.63
N VAL A 337 0.50 -14.85 14.35
CA VAL A 337 -0.44 -14.01 13.60
C VAL A 337 -1.84 -14.65 13.62
N ARG A 338 -1.96 -15.92 13.27
CA ARG A 338 -3.25 -16.62 13.24
C ARG A 338 -3.96 -16.60 14.59
N GLU A 339 -3.25 -16.89 15.68
CA GLU A 339 -3.78 -16.81 17.05
C GLU A 339 -4.27 -15.38 17.37
N GLY A 340 -3.50 -14.37 16.98
CA GLY A 340 -3.91 -12.97 17.13
C GLY A 340 -5.14 -12.60 16.32
N LEU A 341 -5.31 -13.14 15.10
CA LEU A 341 -6.49 -12.93 14.27
C LEU A 341 -7.77 -13.52 14.89
N GLU A 342 -7.66 -14.63 15.59
CA GLU A 342 -8.78 -15.20 16.34
C GLU A 342 -9.25 -14.23 17.45
N SER A 343 -8.32 -13.59 18.15
CA SER A 343 -8.63 -12.55 19.15
C SER A 343 -9.28 -11.33 18.53
N VAL A 344 -8.79 -10.87 17.37
CA VAL A 344 -9.39 -9.76 16.61
C VAL A 344 -10.83 -10.10 16.21
N ARG A 345 -11.05 -11.29 15.68
CA ARG A 345 -12.39 -11.76 15.28
C ARG A 345 -13.35 -11.79 16.46
N ALA A 346 -12.93 -12.38 17.58
CA ALA A 346 -13.72 -12.45 18.80
C ALA A 346 -14.09 -11.04 19.31
N PHE A 347 -13.12 -10.13 19.37
CA PHE A 347 -13.33 -8.74 19.78
C PHE A 347 -14.34 -8.02 18.88
N ARG A 348 -14.17 -8.11 17.55
CA ARG A 348 -15.09 -7.48 16.57
C ARG A 348 -16.49 -8.01 16.70
N THR A 349 -16.64 -9.33 16.82
CA THR A 349 -17.93 -9.99 17.04
C THR A 349 -18.60 -9.53 18.33
N GLN A 350 -17.86 -9.48 19.44
CA GLN A 350 -18.38 -9.05 20.74
C GLN A 350 -18.88 -7.60 20.73
N HIS A 351 -18.22 -6.73 19.95
CA HIS A 351 -18.55 -5.30 19.90
C HIS A 351 -19.46 -4.91 18.71
N GLY A 352 -19.93 -5.89 17.92
CA GLY A 352 -20.75 -5.63 16.75
C GLY A 352 -20.03 -4.80 15.67
N ASP A 353 -18.70 -4.89 15.60
CA ASP A 353 -17.89 -4.20 14.60
C ASP A 353 -17.72 -5.06 13.34
N ALA A 354 -17.59 -4.39 12.19
CA ALA A 354 -17.38 -5.06 10.92
C ALA A 354 -16.00 -5.72 10.85
N TYR A 355 -15.94 -7.01 10.45
CA TYR A 355 -14.65 -7.68 10.30
C TYR A 355 -13.85 -7.17 9.09
N TYR A 356 -14.51 -6.79 8.02
CA TYR A 356 -13.90 -6.33 6.77
C TYR A 356 -13.32 -4.91 6.84
N PHE A 357 -13.66 -4.11 7.87
CA PHE A 357 -13.17 -2.74 8.07
C PHE A 357 -13.22 -2.37 9.55
N ASN A 358 -12.08 -1.93 10.09
CA ASN A 358 -11.97 -1.59 11.52
C ASN A 358 -12.52 -0.19 11.81
N TRP A 359 -13.82 -0.09 12.08
CA TRP A 359 -14.49 1.18 12.39
C TRP A 359 -14.15 1.70 13.79
N ARG A 360 -13.95 0.79 14.75
CA ARG A 360 -13.74 1.17 16.16
C ARG A 360 -12.33 1.68 16.45
N LEU A 361 -11.36 1.42 15.58
CA LEU A 361 -10.00 1.93 15.77
C LEU A 361 -10.01 3.46 15.73
N SER A 362 -9.66 4.10 16.84
CA SER A 362 -9.54 5.55 16.93
C SER A 362 -8.20 5.99 16.33
N ILE A 363 -8.24 6.96 15.42
CA ILE A 363 -7.05 7.54 14.79
C ILE A 363 -7.09 9.04 15.02
N ASP A 364 -6.09 9.56 15.72
CA ASP A 364 -5.96 10.99 15.96
C ASP A 364 -5.77 11.78 14.66
N ALA A 365 -6.31 12.98 14.60
CA ALA A 365 -6.19 13.87 13.44
C ALA A 365 -4.73 14.13 13.02
N ALA A 366 -3.79 14.05 13.95
CA ALA A 366 -2.37 14.19 13.66
C ALA A 366 -1.82 13.10 12.72
N PHE A 367 -2.47 11.92 12.67
CA PHE A 367 -2.14 10.82 11.76
C PHE A 367 -2.94 10.84 10.45
N GLN A 368 -4.01 11.62 10.39
CA GLN A 368 -4.91 11.66 9.21
C GLN A 368 -4.66 12.87 8.30
N ARG A 369 -4.05 13.92 8.81
CA ARG A 369 -3.77 15.14 8.04
C ARG A 369 -2.45 14.99 7.30
N PRO A 370 -2.42 15.20 5.96
CA PRO A 370 -1.20 15.24 5.19
C PRO A 370 -0.21 16.25 5.79
N PHE A 371 1.04 15.82 5.94
CA PHE A 371 2.13 16.65 6.43
C PHE A 371 2.97 17.11 5.26
N VAL A 372 3.03 18.42 5.06
CA VAL A 372 3.90 19.05 4.07
C VAL A 372 5.17 19.50 4.78
N SER A 373 6.31 18.90 4.43
CA SER A 373 7.61 19.23 5.00
C SER A 373 8.12 20.55 4.42
N THR A 374 8.10 21.59 5.26
CA THR A 374 8.73 22.89 5.00
C THR A 374 9.66 23.23 6.16
N HIS A 375 10.57 24.19 5.97
CA HIS A 375 11.41 24.66 7.09
C HIS A 375 10.57 25.11 8.29
N GLU A 376 9.44 25.76 8.03
CA GLU A 376 8.53 26.22 9.08
C GLU A 376 7.85 25.05 9.79
N SER A 377 7.21 24.13 9.06
CA SER A 377 6.49 23.01 9.64
C SER A 377 7.44 22.06 10.39
N MET A 378 8.66 21.85 9.88
CA MET A 378 9.69 21.06 10.56
C MET A 378 10.19 21.73 11.84
N GLY A 379 10.36 23.06 11.84
CA GLY A 379 10.76 23.82 13.01
C GLY A 379 9.70 23.88 14.11
N GLN A 380 8.44 23.61 13.80
CA GLN A 380 7.31 23.57 14.74
C GLN A 380 7.06 22.19 15.35
N LEU A 381 7.79 21.14 14.89
CA LEU A 381 7.64 19.81 15.46
C LEU A 381 8.10 19.76 16.90
N ASN A 382 7.23 19.25 17.75
CA ASN A 382 7.53 19.09 19.18
C ASN A 382 7.87 17.62 19.46
N ILE A 383 9.15 17.34 19.63
CA ILE A 383 9.70 16.01 19.89
C ILE A 383 10.26 15.85 21.31
N HIS A 384 9.69 16.52 22.27
CA HIS A 384 10.06 16.43 23.67
C HIS A 384 9.37 15.27 24.38
N GLU A 385 10.07 14.67 25.36
CA GLU A 385 9.60 13.51 26.14
C GLU A 385 8.36 13.79 27.01
N ASP A 386 8.08 15.06 27.30
CA ASP A 386 6.96 15.48 28.16
C ASP A 386 5.59 15.38 27.50
N HIS A 387 5.52 15.03 26.22
CA HIS A 387 4.26 14.88 25.49
C HIS A 387 3.64 13.50 25.69
N PRO A 388 2.29 13.40 25.54
CA PRO A 388 1.64 12.11 25.41
C PRO A 388 2.31 11.26 24.32
N ARG A 389 2.52 9.97 24.59
CA ARG A 389 3.31 9.09 23.73
C ARG A 389 2.80 8.99 22.31
N GLN A 390 1.47 9.02 22.11
CA GLN A 390 0.86 9.02 20.77
C GLN A 390 1.16 10.33 20.01
N GLU A 391 1.22 11.49 20.67
CA GLU A 391 1.59 12.76 20.02
C GLU A 391 3.06 12.80 19.67
N LEU A 392 3.92 12.28 20.55
CA LEU A 392 5.35 12.14 20.27
C LEU A 392 5.58 11.23 19.06
N ALA A 393 4.90 10.09 18.98
CA ALA A 393 4.97 9.19 17.84
C ALA A 393 4.55 9.88 16.53
N ALA A 394 3.47 10.69 16.55
CA ALA A 394 3.04 11.46 15.39
C ALA A 394 4.10 12.49 14.95
N ASN A 395 4.72 13.20 15.88
CA ASN A 395 5.74 14.18 15.57
C ASN A 395 7.06 13.54 15.10
N LEU A 396 7.47 12.41 15.68
CA LEU A 396 8.62 11.62 15.20
C LEU A 396 8.38 11.10 13.79
N ARG A 397 7.17 10.59 13.50
CA ARG A 397 6.79 10.18 12.15
C ARG A 397 6.93 11.33 11.15
N ARG A 398 6.41 12.52 11.49
CA ARG A 398 6.50 13.72 10.64
C ARG A 398 7.95 14.16 10.42
N ALA A 399 8.79 14.08 11.47
CA ALA A 399 10.21 14.39 11.35
C ALA A 399 10.90 13.44 10.36
N ILE A 400 10.61 12.16 10.42
CA ILE A 400 11.14 11.15 9.49
C ILE A 400 10.63 11.42 8.07
N SER A 401 9.33 11.67 7.90
CA SER A 401 8.75 12.00 6.59
C SER A 401 9.43 13.22 5.95
N GLY A 402 9.75 14.24 6.75
CA GLY A 402 10.47 15.43 6.29
C GLY A 402 11.94 15.22 5.94
N ILE A 403 12.56 14.13 6.39
CA ILE A 403 13.95 13.79 6.03
C ILE A 403 14.01 13.08 4.66
N VAL A 404 12.97 12.37 4.28
CA VAL A 404 12.91 11.57 3.03
C VAL A 404 12.17 12.25 1.89
N SER A 405 11.48 13.35 2.14
CA SER A 405 10.84 14.20 1.14
C SER A 405 11.80 15.25 0.59
#